data_c35dfb6a03f94233e52c4e5726203d38
#
_entry.id   c35dfb6a03f94233e52c4e5726203d38
#
_cell.length_a   1.000
_cell.length_b   1.000
_cell.length_c   1.000
_cell.angle_alpha   90.00
_cell.angle_beta   90.00
_cell.angle_gamma   90.00
#
_symmetry.space_group_name_H-M   'P 1'
#
loop_
_entity.id
_entity.type
_entity.pdbx_description
1 polymer ?
#
loop_
_entity_poly.entity_id
_entity_poly.type
_entity_poly.pdbx_seq_one_letter_code
_entity_poly.pdbx_strand_id
1 'polypeptide(L)'
;TGEVKCIDEEIPFEIPQGWEWARINTIGISQLGKMLDRGKNIGQEYPYLCSINVYWDGIDLSKIKTFKLRDDELSKYRLHKGDLLICEGGDYGRCCVWDRDEEMYYQNALHRIRFYCGLFPIFYKFVFELYRNIGYIVGQGQTIKHFTYESMKSIVFPVPSISEQKRIVKLLKEVLFLVKRYDKKQDA
;
A
#
# COMPACT_ATOMS: atom_id res chain seq x y z
N THR A 1 25.23 -7.63 11.91
CA THR A 1 26.00 -6.44 11.48
C THR A 1 25.26 -5.87 10.28
N GLY A 2 24.42 -4.84 10.50
CA GLY A 2 23.74 -4.14 9.42
C GLY A 2 24.75 -3.29 8.65
N GLU A 3 24.92 -3.55 7.37
CA GLU A 3 25.71 -2.71 6.48
C GLU A 3 24.97 -1.36 6.32
N VAL A 4 25.66 -0.27 6.61
CA VAL A 4 25.12 1.08 6.37
C VAL A 4 25.31 1.38 4.89
N LYS A 5 24.22 1.47 4.15
CA LYS A 5 24.22 1.80 2.72
C LYS A 5 23.74 3.23 2.53
N CYS A 6 24.53 4.05 1.82
CA CYS A 6 24.08 5.36 1.36
C CYS A 6 22.91 5.20 0.38
N ILE A 7 21.90 6.06 0.49
CA ILE A 7 20.70 6.03 -0.36
C ILE A 7 20.66 7.21 -1.36
N ASP A 8 21.69 8.05 -1.41
CA ASP A 8 21.69 9.28 -2.20
C ASP A 8 21.45 9.05 -3.70
N GLU A 9 21.99 7.93 -4.24
CA GLU A 9 21.77 7.53 -5.63
C GLU A 9 20.38 6.94 -5.92
N GLU A 10 19.60 6.64 -4.87
CA GLU A 10 18.29 6.02 -4.95
C GLU A 10 17.15 7.04 -4.77
N ILE A 11 17.48 8.29 -4.44
CA ILE A 11 16.53 9.38 -4.19
C ILE A 11 15.88 9.80 -5.52
N PRO A 12 14.54 9.74 -5.65
CA PRO A 12 13.87 10.05 -6.92
C PRO A 12 13.73 11.54 -7.22
N PHE A 13 13.80 12.41 -6.20
CA PHE A 13 13.66 13.87 -6.31
C PHE A 13 14.13 14.55 -5.03
N GLU A 14 14.36 15.86 -5.08
CA GLU A 14 14.68 16.67 -3.90
C GLU A 14 13.47 16.84 -2.98
N ILE A 15 13.72 16.87 -1.66
CA ILE A 15 12.68 17.11 -0.64
C ILE A 15 12.97 18.40 0.12
N PRO A 16 11.94 19.05 0.70
CA PRO A 16 12.12 20.26 1.51
C PRO A 16 13.04 20.03 2.72
N GLN A 17 13.68 21.11 3.16
CA GLN A 17 14.47 21.07 4.40
C GLN A 17 13.61 20.61 5.58
N GLY A 18 14.17 19.72 6.41
CA GLY A 18 13.48 19.13 7.56
C GLY A 18 12.66 17.89 7.24
N TRP A 19 12.65 17.42 5.98
CA TRP A 19 12.19 16.10 5.61
C TRP A 19 13.36 15.13 5.56
N GLU A 20 13.08 13.85 5.76
CA GLU A 20 14.07 12.76 5.68
C GLU A 20 13.64 11.72 4.66
N TRP A 21 14.59 10.93 4.15
CA TRP A 21 14.31 9.76 3.36
C TRP A 21 14.46 8.49 4.20
N ALA A 22 13.54 7.56 4.08
CA ALA A 22 13.61 6.30 4.79
C ALA A 22 13.09 5.13 3.94
N ARG A 23 13.65 3.93 4.15
CA ARG A 23 13.12 2.70 3.58
C ARG A 23 11.88 2.25 4.34
N ILE A 24 11.02 1.48 3.65
CA ILE A 24 9.77 1.01 4.22
C ILE A 24 9.94 0.29 5.57
N ASN A 25 10.98 -0.52 5.70
CA ASN A 25 11.22 -1.28 6.94
C ASN A 25 11.65 -0.41 8.12
N THR A 26 12.06 0.85 7.89
CA THR A 26 12.35 1.82 8.94
C THR A 26 11.08 2.49 9.45
N ILE A 27 10.09 2.68 8.58
CA ILE A 27 8.86 3.44 8.87
C ILE A 27 7.63 2.55 9.09
N GLY A 28 7.73 1.23 8.87
CA GLY A 28 6.62 0.31 9.04
C GLY A 28 7.01 -1.15 8.91
N ILE A 29 6.06 -2.03 9.15
CA ILE A 29 6.16 -3.47 8.89
C ILE A 29 5.46 -3.77 7.57
N SER A 30 6.21 -4.32 6.63
CA SER A 30 5.66 -4.84 5.38
C SER A 30 5.51 -6.36 5.43
N GLN A 31 4.41 -6.87 4.89
CA GLN A 31 4.11 -8.29 4.89
C GLN A 31 3.28 -8.68 3.67
N LEU A 32 3.64 -9.80 3.04
CA LEU A 32 2.84 -10.43 2.00
C LEU A 32 1.66 -11.20 2.64
N GLY A 33 0.51 -11.19 1.96
CA GLY A 33 -0.69 -11.90 2.42
C GLY A 33 -0.55 -13.41 2.40
N LYS A 34 -1.58 -14.10 2.88
CA LYS A 34 -1.63 -15.57 2.94
C LYS A 34 -1.62 -16.17 1.53
N MET A 35 -0.75 -17.13 1.30
CA MET A 35 -0.76 -17.92 0.07
C MET A 35 -2.01 -18.80 0.02
N LEU A 36 -2.73 -18.74 -1.10
CA LEU A 36 -3.87 -19.62 -1.36
C LEU A 36 -3.38 -20.96 -1.88
N ASP A 37 -3.54 -21.99 -1.05
CA ASP A 37 -3.37 -23.38 -1.44
C ASP A 37 -4.61 -24.17 -0.96
N ARG A 38 -5.52 -24.43 -1.89
CA ARG A 38 -6.80 -25.10 -1.58
C ARG A 38 -6.63 -26.49 -0.94
N GLY A 39 -5.51 -27.16 -1.19
CA GLY A 39 -5.21 -28.48 -0.63
C GLY A 39 -4.57 -28.43 0.75
N LYS A 40 -3.95 -27.29 1.13
CA LYS A 40 -3.15 -27.17 2.36
C LYS A 40 -3.72 -26.19 3.38
N ASN A 41 -4.60 -25.26 2.95
CA ASN A 41 -5.21 -24.34 3.87
C ASN A 41 -6.29 -25.04 4.70
N ILE A 42 -6.05 -25.14 6.00
CA ILE A 42 -6.92 -25.77 7.01
C ILE A 42 -7.33 -24.74 8.07
N GLY A 43 -8.36 -25.02 8.85
CA GLY A 43 -8.89 -24.12 9.88
C GLY A 43 -10.31 -23.63 9.55
N GLN A 44 -10.70 -22.51 10.12
CA GLN A 44 -12.00 -21.89 9.90
C GLN A 44 -11.97 -20.96 8.68
N GLU A 45 -13.13 -20.71 8.10
CA GLU A 45 -13.26 -19.80 6.96
C GLU A 45 -13.37 -18.34 7.39
N TYR A 46 -12.57 -17.49 6.75
CA TYR A 46 -12.53 -16.05 7.01
C TYR A 46 -12.58 -15.25 5.70
N PRO A 47 -13.21 -14.06 5.69
CA PRO A 47 -13.26 -13.19 4.52
C PRO A 47 -11.88 -12.62 4.20
N TYR A 48 -11.56 -12.49 2.91
CA TYR A 48 -10.28 -11.92 2.50
C TYR A 48 -10.36 -11.01 1.29
N LEU A 49 -9.43 -10.05 1.25
CA LEU A 49 -9.17 -9.18 0.11
C LEU A 49 -8.07 -9.76 -0.79
N CYS A 50 -8.23 -9.53 -2.07
CA CYS A 50 -7.21 -9.78 -3.09
C CYS A 50 -7.10 -8.55 -4.03
N SER A 51 -6.23 -8.60 -5.03
CA SER A 51 -5.96 -7.46 -5.91
C SER A 51 -7.20 -6.87 -6.59
N ILE A 52 -8.21 -7.69 -6.90
CA ILE A 52 -9.46 -7.21 -7.52
C ILE A 52 -10.35 -6.36 -6.58
N ASN A 53 -10.04 -6.35 -5.30
CA ASN A 53 -10.79 -5.56 -4.31
C ASN A 53 -10.15 -4.19 -4.05
N VAL A 54 -8.87 -4.00 -4.38
CA VAL A 54 -8.12 -2.78 -4.04
C VAL A 54 -8.03 -1.87 -5.24
N TYR A 55 -8.49 -0.62 -5.10
CA TYR A 55 -8.45 0.42 -6.13
C TYR A 55 -7.81 1.69 -5.56
N TRP A 56 -7.37 2.62 -6.42
CA TRP A 56 -6.79 3.90 -5.98
C TRP A 56 -7.75 4.77 -5.17
N ASP A 57 -9.04 4.66 -5.42
CA ASP A 57 -10.10 5.46 -4.80
C ASP A 57 -10.90 4.73 -3.73
N GLY A 58 -10.62 3.44 -3.49
CA GLY A 58 -11.31 2.68 -2.44
C GLY A 58 -11.09 1.18 -2.49
N ILE A 59 -11.78 0.48 -1.59
CA ILE A 59 -11.80 -0.98 -1.51
C ILE A 59 -13.22 -1.45 -1.83
N ASP A 60 -13.34 -2.29 -2.86
CA ASP A 60 -14.60 -2.90 -3.28
C ASP A 60 -14.85 -4.19 -2.49
N LEU A 61 -15.91 -4.18 -1.69
CA LEU A 61 -16.37 -5.32 -0.89
C LEU A 61 -17.49 -6.13 -1.57
N SER A 62 -17.90 -5.80 -2.78
CA SER A 62 -19.00 -6.47 -3.48
C SER A 62 -18.70 -7.93 -3.80
N LYS A 63 -17.42 -8.31 -3.89
CA LYS A 63 -16.96 -9.65 -4.27
C LYS A 63 -15.94 -10.20 -3.27
N ILE A 64 -16.38 -10.35 -2.02
CA ILE A 64 -15.55 -10.95 -0.97
C ILE A 64 -15.60 -12.47 -1.08
N LYS A 65 -14.43 -13.09 -0.97
CA LYS A 65 -14.23 -14.54 -0.91
C LYS A 65 -13.80 -14.95 0.48
N THR A 66 -13.91 -16.25 0.78
CA THR A 66 -13.41 -16.83 2.02
C THR A 66 -12.24 -17.77 1.75
N PHE A 67 -11.39 -17.96 2.75
CA PHE A 67 -10.31 -18.94 2.76
C PHE A 67 -10.09 -19.44 4.18
N LYS A 68 -9.45 -20.61 4.31
CA LYS A 68 -9.22 -21.20 5.62
C LYS A 68 -7.95 -20.70 6.26
N LEU A 69 -8.06 -20.28 7.52
CA LEU A 69 -6.95 -19.90 8.40
C LEU A 69 -7.01 -20.71 9.70
N ARG A 70 -5.84 -21.04 10.21
CA ARG A 70 -5.68 -21.59 11.57
C ARG A 70 -5.64 -20.44 12.57
N ASP A 71 -5.94 -20.74 13.82
CA ASP A 71 -5.97 -19.72 14.90
C ASP A 71 -4.61 -19.00 15.08
N ASP A 72 -3.49 -19.72 14.90
CA ASP A 72 -2.14 -19.16 14.97
C ASP A 72 -1.78 -18.23 13.79
N GLU A 73 -2.56 -18.21 12.71
CA GLU A 73 -2.39 -17.38 11.54
C GLU A 73 -3.22 -16.09 11.58
N LEU A 74 -4.26 -16.04 12.40
CA LEU A 74 -5.22 -14.93 12.44
C LEU A 74 -4.53 -13.59 12.69
N SER A 75 -3.74 -13.50 13.75
CA SER A 75 -3.04 -12.24 14.10
C SER A 75 -2.09 -11.77 13.00
N LYS A 76 -1.52 -12.71 12.25
CA LYS A 76 -0.58 -12.44 11.16
C LYS A 76 -1.25 -11.80 9.95
N TYR A 77 -2.42 -12.32 9.53
CA TYR A 77 -3.07 -11.92 8.28
C TYR A 77 -4.29 -11.01 8.47
N ARG A 78 -4.64 -10.67 9.71
CA ARG A 78 -5.72 -9.73 10.02
C ARG A 78 -5.33 -8.31 9.64
N LEU A 79 -6.24 -7.62 8.93
CA LEU A 79 -6.14 -6.21 8.65
C LEU A 79 -6.54 -5.38 9.86
N HIS A 80 -5.83 -4.29 10.07
CA HIS A 80 -6.17 -3.27 11.05
C HIS A 80 -6.38 -1.93 10.33
N LYS A 81 -7.26 -1.12 10.86
CA LYS A 81 -7.50 0.22 10.36
C LYS A 81 -6.19 1.02 10.24
N GLY A 82 -5.95 1.58 9.07
CA GLY A 82 -4.72 2.27 8.73
C GLY A 82 -3.68 1.40 7.99
N ASP A 83 -3.91 0.10 7.81
CA ASP A 83 -3.05 -0.73 6.97
C ASP A 83 -3.13 -0.25 5.51
N LEU A 84 -1.99 -0.06 4.85
CA LEU A 84 -1.90 0.22 3.43
C LEU A 84 -1.75 -1.09 2.67
N LEU A 85 -2.69 -1.37 1.78
CA LEU A 85 -2.69 -2.54 0.90
C LEU A 85 -2.17 -2.17 -0.47
N ILE A 86 -1.25 -2.98 -1.02
CA ILE A 86 -0.59 -2.72 -2.30
C ILE A 86 -0.67 -3.97 -3.16
N CYS A 87 -1.12 -3.82 -4.41
CA CYS A 87 -1.21 -4.91 -5.39
C CYS A 87 0.18 -5.32 -5.88
N GLU A 88 0.49 -6.63 -5.81
CA GLU A 88 1.72 -7.21 -6.32
C GLU A 88 1.72 -7.34 -7.85
N GLY A 89 0.60 -7.74 -8.42
CA GLY A 89 0.47 -8.03 -9.85
C GLY A 89 -0.75 -7.39 -10.51
N GLY A 90 -0.83 -7.53 -11.81
CA GLY A 90 -1.82 -6.86 -12.64
C GLY A 90 -1.50 -5.37 -12.77
N ASP A 91 -2.32 -4.51 -12.19
CA ASP A 91 -2.00 -3.09 -11.98
C ASP A 91 -1.13 -2.97 -10.72
N TYR A 92 0.13 -3.40 -10.85
CA TYR A 92 1.10 -3.47 -9.75
C TYR A 92 1.37 -2.10 -9.13
N GLY A 93 1.56 -2.07 -7.82
CA GLY A 93 1.75 -0.82 -7.05
C GLY A 93 0.45 -0.06 -6.77
N ARG A 94 -0.69 -0.45 -7.37
CA ARG A 94 -1.99 0.09 -7.01
C ARG A 94 -2.28 -0.20 -5.54
N CYS A 95 -2.70 0.82 -4.79
CA CYS A 95 -2.85 0.69 -3.35
C CYS A 95 -4.03 1.48 -2.78
N CYS A 96 -4.49 1.05 -1.62
CA CYS A 96 -5.51 1.74 -0.82
C CYS A 96 -5.31 1.47 0.67
N VAL A 97 -5.75 2.41 1.50
CA VAL A 97 -5.74 2.24 2.95
C VAL A 97 -7.01 1.51 3.39
N TRP A 98 -6.85 0.48 4.21
CA TRP A 98 -7.95 -0.14 4.93
C TRP A 98 -8.40 0.80 6.05
N ASP A 99 -9.58 1.40 5.94
CA ASP A 99 -10.11 2.43 6.84
C ASP A 99 -11.25 1.94 7.75
N ARG A 100 -11.47 0.63 7.82
CA ARG A 100 -12.58 -0.03 8.49
C ARG A 100 -12.13 -0.83 9.70
N ASP A 101 -13.08 -1.16 10.57
CA ASP A 101 -12.85 -1.92 11.79
C ASP A 101 -13.35 -3.39 11.69
N GLU A 102 -14.03 -3.75 10.57
CA GLU A 102 -14.51 -5.11 10.35
C GLU A 102 -13.36 -6.12 10.31
N GLU A 103 -13.65 -7.34 10.70
CA GLU A 103 -12.73 -8.46 10.58
C GLU A 103 -12.49 -8.80 9.12
N MET A 104 -11.27 -8.62 8.66
CA MET A 104 -10.87 -8.85 7.29
C MET A 104 -9.42 -9.33 7.23
N TYR A 105 -9.15 -10.17 6.25
CA TYR A 105 -7.83 -10.75 5.98
C TYR A 105 -7.39 -10.42 4.55
N TYR A 106 -6.18 -10.82 4.14
CA TYR A 106 -5.68 -10.56 2.79
C TYR A 106 -4.79 -11.69 2.28
N GLN A 107 -4.86 -11.94 0.97
CA GLN A 107 -4.11 -12.99 0.32
C GLN A 107 -2.87 -12.45 -0.42
N ASN A 108 -2.00 -13.33 -0.86
CA ASN A 108 -0.66 -13.04 -1.38
C ASN A 108 -0.57 -12.27 -2.71
N ALA A 109 -1.67 -11.85 -3.32
CA ALA A 109 -1.65 -10.84 -4.36
C ALA A 109 -1.56 -9.42 -3.78
N LEU A 110 -1.54 -9.29 -2.44
CA LEU A 110 -1.45 -8.03 -1.73
C LEU A 110 -0.28 -8.03 -0.75
N HIS A 111 0.49 -6.95 -0.76
CA HIS A 111 1.35 -6.55 0.34
C HIS A 111 0.55 -5.67 1.30
N ARG A 112 0.85 -5.78 2.59
CA ARG A 112 0.34 -4.86 3.62
C ARG A 112 1.51 -4.11 4.23
N ILE A 113 1.37 -2.79 4.40
CA ILE A 113 2.26 -1.98 5.22
C ILE A 113 1.47 -1.46 6.41
N ARG A 114 2.01 -1.69 7.61
CA ARG A 114 1.53 -1.10 8.86
C ARG A 114 2.59 -0.12 9.36
N PHE A 115 2.27 1.15 9.33
CA PHE A 115 3.21 2.21 9.68
C PHE A 115 3.41 2.33 11.20
N TYR A 116 4.62 2.76 11.58
CA TYR A 116 4.97 3.05 12.97
C TYR A 116 4.62 4.49 13.37
N CYS A 117 4.62 4.75 14.69
CA CYS A 117 4.66 6.10 15.29
C CYS A 117 3.57 7.06 14.79
N GLY A 118 2.42 6.55 14.35
CA GLY A 118 1.31 7.39 13.87
C GLY A 118 1.56 8.08 12.53
N LEU A 119 2.55 7.64 11.76
CA LEU A 119 2.72 8.05 10.36
C LEU A 119 1.40 7.88 9.62
N PHE A 120 1.09 8.81 8.71
CA PHE A 120 -0.23 8.93 8.13
C PHE A 120 -0.37 8.09 6.84
N PRO A 121 -1.06 6.93 6.85
CA PRO A 121 -1.05 5.99 5.72
C PRO A 121 -1.55 6.57 4.41
N ILE A 122 -2.51 7.51 4.46
CA ILE A 122 -3.05 8.18 3.26
C ILE A 122 -1.98 9.03 2.57
N PHE A 123 -1.04 9.63 3.31
CA PHE A 123 0.11 10.33 2.71
C PHE A 123 0.94 9.37 1.87
N TYR A 124 1.28 8.21 2.40
CA TYR A 124 2.06 7.20 1.67
C TYR A 124 1.29 6.58 0.50
N LYS A 125 -0.04 6.48 0.57
CA LYS A 125 -0.87 6.12 -0.58
C LYS A 125 -0.66 7.10 -1.74
N PHE A 126 -0.63 8.41 -1.47
CA PHE A 126 -0.34 9.42 -2.50
C PHE A 126 1.11 9.38 -2.99
N VAL A 127 2.07 9.04 -2.12
CA VAL A 127 3.46 8.82 -2.55
C VAL A 127 3.57 7.63 -3.50
N PHE A 128 2.87 6.51 -3.23
CA PHE A 128 2.82 5.37 -4.16
C PHE A 128 2.20 5.75 -5.50
N GLU A 129 1.13 6.53 -5.50
CA GLU A 129 0.48 7.02 -6.71
C GLU A 129 1.43 7.91 -7.53
N LEU A 130 2.14 8.84 -6.88
CA LEU A 130 3.19 9.64 -7.50
C LEU A 130 4.29 8.75 -8.10
N TYR A 131 4.83 7.83 -7.33
CA TYR A 131 5.91 6.93 -7.77
C TYR A 131 5.52 6.07 -8.97
N ARG A 132 4.27 5.64 -9.01
CA ARG A 132 3.71 4.93 -10.15
C ARG A 132 3.64 5.83 -11.40
N ASN A 133 3.18 7.06 -11.22
CA ASN A 133 2.99 8.02 -12.32
C ASN A 133 4.33 8.51 -12.91
N ILE A 134 5.36 8.71 -12.09
CA ILE A 134 6.70 9.13 -12.58
C ILE A 134 7.56 7.94 -13.02
N GLY A 135 7.06 6.70 -12.96
CA GLY A 135 7.79 5.50 -13.35
C GLY A 135 8.91 5.07 -12.38
N TYR A 136 8.91 5.57 -11.14
CA TYR A 136 9.88 5.14 -10.10
C TYR A 136 9.57 3.72 -9.60
N ILE A 137 8.30 3.35 -9.51
CA ILE A 137 7.89 1.96 -9.29
C ILE A 137 7.81 1.24 -10.63
N VAL A 138 8.70 0.26 -10.81
CA VAL A 138 8.75 -0.57 -12.02
C VAL A 138 8.46 -2.02 -11.63
N GLY A 139 7.50 -2.63 -12.32
CA GLY A 139 7.23 -4.06 -12.15
C GLY A 139 8.29 -4.91 -12.83
N GLN A 140 8.71 -5.98 -12.17
CA GLN A 140 9.65 -6.98 -12.69
C GLN A 140 8.91 -8.13 -13.40
N GLY A 141 9.49 -8.70 -14.44
CA GLY A 141 8.97 -9.83 -15.22
C GLY A 141 8.78 -9.52 -16.70
N GLN A 142 8.92 -10.54 -17.54
CA GLN A 142 8.83 -10.38 -19.01
C GLN A 142 7.38 -10.39 -19.51
N THR A 143 6.55 -11.30 -19.00
CA THR A 143 5.15 -11.50 -19.47
C THR A 143 4.15 -10.82 -18.54
N ILE A 144 4.31 -10.99 -17.23
CA ILE A 144 3.47 -10.33 -16.22
C ILE A 144 4.41 -9.58 -15.28
N LYS A 145 4.19 -8.27 -15.16
CA LYS A 145 4.98 -7.44 -14.27
C LYS A 145 4.46 -7.57 -12.84
N HIS A 146 5.38 -7.81 -11.89
CA HIS A 146 5.11 -7.91 -10.47
C HIS A 146 5.89 -6.86 -9.70
N PHE A 147 5.25 -6.24 -8.73
CA PHE A 147 5.89 -5.42 -7.72
C PHE A 147 6.20 -6.29 -6.52
N THR A 148 7.38 -6.92 -6.55
CA THR A 148 7.78 -7.92 -5.56
C THR A 148 8.05 -7.31 -4.18
N TYR A 149 8.07 -8.15 -3.15
CA TYR A 149 8.45 -7.76 -1.79
C TYR A 149 9.84 -7.12 -1.72
N GLU A 150 10.81 -7.65 -2.47
CA GLU A 150 12.17 -7.08 -2.53
C GLU A 150 12.17 -5.72 -3.25
N SER A 151 11.40 -5.57 -4.34
CA SER A 151 11.23 -4.26 -4.99
C SER A 151 10.64 -3.22 -4.04
N MET A 152 9.65 -3.61 -3.22
CA MET A 152 9.05 -2.72 -2.24
C MET A 152 10.04 -2.30 -1.14
N LYS A 153 10.89 -3.21 -0.68
CA LYS A 153 11.93 -2.91 0.32
C LYS A 153 13.00 -1.95 -0.17
N SER A 154 13.30 -1.96 -1.46
CA SER A 154 14.33 -1.09 -2.05
C SER A 154 13.87 0.36 -2.20
N ILE A 155 12.55 0.63 -2.18
CA ILE A 155 12.02 1.99 -2.33
C ILE A 155 12.33 2.83 -1.10
N VAL A 156 12.73 4.08 -1.36
CA VAL A 156 12.86 5.13 -0.33
C VAL A 156 11.61 6.03 -0.35
N PHE A 157 11.19 6.44 0.84
CA PHE A 157 9.98 7.23 1.04
C PHE A 157 10.32 8.55 1.75
N PRO A 158 9.71 9.68 1.35
CA PRO A 158 9.87 10.92 2.08
C PRO A 158 9.11 10.86 3.41
N VAL A 159 9.74 11.36 4.46
CA VAL A 159 9.19 11.35 5.83
C VAL A 159 9.12 12.79 6.36
N PRO A 160 8.07 13.56 6.02
CA PRO A 160 7.79 14.82 6.67
C PRO A 160 7.23 14.59 8.08
N SER A 161 7.10 15.65 8.87
CA SER A 161 6.40 15.59 10.16
C SER A 161 4.95 15.11 9.96
N ILE A 162 4.36 14.48 10.98
CA ILE A 162 2.98 13.97 10.90
C ILE A 162 1.97 15.10 10.61
N SER A 163 2.18 16.28 11.15
CA SER A 163 1.36 17.47 10.88
C SER A 163 1.43 17.86 9.40
N GLU A 164 2.63 17.83 8.83
CA GLU A 164 2.84 18.13 7.41
C GLU A 164 2.23 17.07 6.50
N GLN A 165 2.36 15.77 6.81
CA GLN A 165 1.67 14.69 6.09
C GLN A 165 0.16 14.95 6.01
N LYS A 166 -0.47 15.27 7.14
CA LYS A 166 -1.90 15.58 7.21
C LYS A 166 -2.29 16.82 6.42
N ARG A 167 -1.46 17.90 6.48
CA ARG A 167 -1.67 19.14 5.74
C ARG A 167 -1.63 18.89 4.22
N ILE A 168 -0.64 18.14 3.76
CA ILE A 168 -0.48 17.77 2.34
C ILE A 168 -1.69 16.96 1.87
N VAL A 169 -2.09 15.93 2.61
CA VAL A 169 -3.24 15.09 2.25
C VAL A 169 -4.52 15.92 2.18
N LYS A 170 -4.74 16.86 3.11
CA LYS A 170 -5.90 17.75 3.07
C LYS A 170 -5.93 18.56 1.78
N LEU A 171 -4.82 19.22 1.43
CA LEU A 171 -4.71 20.01 0.19
C LEU A 171 -4.91 19.17 -1.06
N LEU A 172 -4.26 17.98 -1.13
CA LEU A 172 -4.43 17.08 -2.27
C LEU A 172 -5.88 16.66 -2.47
N LYS A 173 -6.60 16.32 -1.39
CA LYS A 173 -8.02 15.96 -1.47
C LYS A 173 -8.88 17.12 -1.97
N GLU A 174 -8.62 18.35 -1.52
CA GLU A 174 -9.33 19.55 -1.99
C GLU A 174 -9.10 19.79 -3.48
N VAL A 175 -7.83 19.76 -3.94
CA VAL A 175 -7.48 19.93 -5.35
C VAL A 175 -8.09 18.84 -6.22
N LEU A 176 -7.95 17.58 -5.84
CA LEU A 176 -8.52 16.44 -6.59
C LEU A 176 -10.05 16.52 -6.67
N PHE A 177 -10.71 16.99 -5.61
CA PHE A 177 -12.15 17.23 -5.65
C PHE A 177 -12.54 18.31 -6.66
N LEU A 178 -11.79 19.41 -6.72
CA LEU A 178 -12.04 20.49 -7.68
C LEU A 178 -11.81 20.02 -9.13
N VAL A 179 -10.73 19.27 -9.39
CA VAL A 179 -10.45 18.70 -10.71
C VAL A 179 -11.59 17.79 -11.16
N LYS A 180 -12.00 16.83 -10.32
CA LYS A 180 -13.13 15.92 -10.63
C LYS A 180 -14.45 16.65 -10.93
N ARG A 181 -14.68 17.79 -10.28
CA ARG A 181 -15.86 18.64 -10.56
C ARG A 181 -15.76 19.36 -11.88
N TYR A 182 -14.55 19.79 -12.25
CA TYR A 182 -14.29 20.45 -13.52
C TYR A 182 -14.52 19.49 -14.70
N ASP A 183 -13.93 18.31 -14.63
CA ASP A 183 -14.06 17.28 -15.67
C ASP A 183 -15.52 16.91 -15.93
N LYS A 184 -16.31 16.67 -14.87
CA LYS A 184 -17.75 16.37 -14.99
C LYS A 184 -18.58 17.48 -15.62
N LYS A 185 -18.09 18.74 -15.64
CA LYS A 185 -18.79 19.86 -16.30
C LYS A 185 -18.47 19.97 -17.79
N GLN A 186 -17.37 19.36 -18.23
CA GLN A 186 -17.01 19.33 -19.65
C GLN A 186 -17.70 18.19 -20.40
N ASP A 187 -18.04 17.10 -19.67
CA ASP A 187 -18.71 15.92 -20.22
C ASP A 187 -20.26 16.04 -20.24
N ALA A 188 -20.82 17.15 -19.75
CA ALA A 188 -22.27 17.41 -19.68
C ALA A 188 -22.70 18.50 -20.65
#